data_7fb7aedd718b0a3f50fcb53ef804ee25
#
_entry.id   7fb7aedd718b0a3f50fcb53ef804ee25
#
_cell.length_a   1.000
_cell.length_b   1.000
_cell.length_c   1.000
_cell.angle_alpha   90.00
_cell.angle_beta   90.00
_cell.angle_gamma   90.00
#
_symmetry.space_group_name_H-M   'P 1'
#
loop_
_entity.id
_entity.type
_entity.pdbx_description
1 polymer ?
#
loop_
_entity_poly.entity_id
_entity_poly.type
_entity_poly.pdbx_seq_one_letter_code
_entity_poly.pdbx_strand_id
1 'polypeptide(L)'
;MKPIITHFTDTDLYKLTMSCAIVNCFPRAVVRYRFVDRNDTVYPEGFGRLVEEQIGYLEELRFTDEEEAFMKRRCYYIPTWFYIYLKGFRFKREWVKVEQDAEGHLHIEIEGYWHETVLLEVMLLSIISELQHTLSGQLERISLADYYTLSYDKARRMLGAGLCVSEFGTRRRLSLALQDEAVRAFIDADRDCRQQMGDDYKGAFPGTSNVWLAMKYDVVP
;
A
#
# COMPACT_ATOMS: atom_id res chain seq x y z
N MET A 1 14.29 12.21 7.92
CA MET A 1 12.97 12.44 7.23
C MET A 1 11.87 11.84 8.09
N LYS A 2 10.56 12.21 7.91
CA LYS A 2 9.46 11.51 8.61
C LYS A 2 9.21 10.14 7.96
N PRO A 3 8.71 9.12 8.70
CA PRO A 3 8.34 7.83 8.12
C PRO A 3 7.21 7.98 7.09
N ILE A 4 7.36 7.33 5.96
CA ILE A 4 6.34 7.27 4.88
C ILE A 4 5.27 6.25 5.23
N ILE A 5 5.68 5.08 5.74
CA ILE A 5 4.76 4.05 6.22
C ILE A 5 4.63 4.20 7.73
N THR A 6 3.43 4.44 8.20
CA THR A 6 3.14 4.72 9.63
C THR A 6 2.19 3.70 10.27
N HIS A 7 1.59 2.81 9.47
CA HIS A 7 0.66 1.78 9.92
C HIS A 7 1.09 0.42 9.39
N PHE A 8 0.95 -0.62 10.22
CA PHE A 8 1.31 -1.97 9.81
C PHE A 8 0.46 -2.46 8.63
N THR A 9 -0.78 -2.04 8.59
CA THR A 9 -1.73 -2.38 7.52
C THR A 9 -1.73 -1.41 6.33
N ASP A 10 -0.78 -0.47 6.25
CA ASP A 10 -0.56 0.35 5.05
C ASP A 10 0.07 -0.51 3.94
N THR A 11 -0.68 -1.51 3.54
CA THR A 11 -0.31 -2.51 2.52
C THR A 11 -1.57 -3.11 1.90
N ASP A 12 -1.40 -3.78 0.77
CA ASP A 12 -2.50 -4.48 0.10
C ASP A 12 -2.87 -5.77 0.84
N LEU A 13 -4.16 -6.03 1.04
CA LEU A 13 -4.68 -7.19 1.77
C LEU A 13 -4.09 -8.52 1.28
N TYR A 14 -3.89 -8.66 -0.05
CA TYR A 14 -3.37 -9.92 -0.60
C TYR A 14 -1.98 -10.28 -0.05
N LYS A 15 -1.17 -9.34 0.41
CA LYS A 15 0.12 -9.63 1.05
C LYS A 15 -0.05 -10.28 2.42
N LEU A 16 -1.04 -9.83 3.18
CA LEU A 16 -1.37 -10.44 4.47
C LEU A 16 -1.93 -11.85 4.27
N THR A 17 -2.83 -12.04 3.31
CA THR A 17 -3.37 -13.38 3.00
C THR A 17 -2.31 -14.31 2.42
N MET A 18 -1.39 -13.81 1.59
CA MET A 18 -0.23 -14.58 1.13
C MET A 18 0.67 -14.98 2.30
N SER A 19 1.02 -14.06 3.20
CA SER A 19 1.82 -14.37 4.38
C SER A 19 1.15 -15.46 5.24
N CYS A 20 -0.17 -15.36 5.45
CA CYS A 20 -0.95 -16.38 6.15
C CYS A 20 -0.83 -17.77 5.49
N ALA A 21 -1.00 -17.84 4.18
CA ALA A 21 -0.88 -19.08 3.43
C ALA A 21 0.55 -19.64 3.48
N ILE A 22 1.56 -18.76 3.36
CA ILE A 22 2.98 -19.16 3.39
C ILE A 22 3.37 -19.68 4.77
N VAL A 23 2.98 -19.01 5.86
CA VAL A 23 3.23 -19.52 7.23
C VAL A 23 2.67 -20.93 7.40
N ASN A 24 1.47 -21.18 6.86
CA ASN A 24 0.83 -22.48 6.99
C ASN A 24 1.46 -23.57 6.11
N CYS A 25 1.80 -23.23 4.85
CA CYS A 25 2.20 -24.22 3.83
C CYS A 25 3.71 -24.32 3.65
N PHE A 26 4.44 -23.21 3.84
CA PHE A 26 5.87 -23.09 3.51
C PHE A 26 6.66 -22.36 4.60
N PRO A 27 6.52 -22.72 5.92
CA PRO A 27 7.08 -21.94 7.04
C PRO A 27 8.60 -21.85 7.05
N ARG A 28 9.30 -22.74 6.33
CA ARG A 28 10.77 -22.78 6.26
C ARG A 28 11.32 -22.36 4.90
N ALA A 29 10.48 -21.90 3.98
CA ALA A 29 10.95 -21.46 2.68
C ALA A 29 11.71 -20.14 2.82
N VAL A 30 12.93 -20.12 2.31
CA VAL A 30 13.76 -18.91 2.18
C VAL A 30 13.69 -18.45 0.73
N VAL A 31 13.53 -17.15 0.53
CA VAL A 31 13.40 -16.55 -0.80
C VAL A 31 14.30 -15.34 -0.94
N ARG A 32 14.62 -15.02 -2.19
CA ARG A 32 15.31 -13.78 -2.56
C ARG A 32 14.47 -13.04 -3.59
N TYR A 33 14.19 -11.76 -3.31
CA TYR A 33 13.57 -10.82 -4.23
C TYR A 33 14.61 -9.83 -4.73
N ARG A 34 14.41 -9.34 -5.96
CA ARG A 34 15.19 -8.22 -6.51
C ARG A 34 14.23 -7.15 -7.02
N PHE A 35 14.57 -5.92 -6.72
CA PHE A 35 13.90 -4.78 -7.34
C PHE A 35 14.31 -4.70 -8.82
N VAL A 36 13.29 -4.56 -9.69
CA VAL A 36 13.50 -4.37 -11.12
C VAL A 36 12.78 -3.08 -11.51
N ASP A 37 13.54 -2.04 -11.80
CA ASP A 37 13.01 -0.83 -12.41
C ASP A 37 12.89 -1.02 -13.91
N ARG A 38 11.65 -1.02 -14.41
CA ARG A 38 11.37 -1.23 -15.84
C ARG A 38 11.60 0.02 -16.68
N ASN A 39 11.73 1.19 -16.04
CA ASN A 39 11.90 2.47 -16.70
C ASN A 39 13.36 2.92 -16.71
N ASP A 40 14.26 2.11 -16.15
CA ASP A 40 15.69 2.45 -16.05
C ASP A 40 15.90 3.82 -15.40
N THR A 41 15.19 4.08 -14.30
CA THR A 41 15.15 5.39 -13.65
C THR A 41 16.50 5.71 -13.03
N VAL A 42 17.02 6.89 -13.33
CA VAL A 42 18.18 7.47 -12.65
C VAL A 42 17.68 8.27 -11.45
N TYR A 43 17.98 7.79 -10.25
CA TYR A 43 17.60 8.43 -9.00
C TYR A 43 18.65 9.48 -8.58
N PRO A 44 18.26 10.56 -7.89
CA PRO A 44 19.20 11.56 -7.42
C PRO A 44 20.20 10.96 -6.43
N GLU A 45 21.38 11.58 -6.33
CA GLU A 45 22.43 11.14 -5.40
C GLU A 45 21.92 11.03 -3.97
N GLY A 46 22.25 9.93 -3.31
CA GLY A 46 21.81 9.66 -1.94
C GLY A 46 20.38 9.12 -1.78
N PHE A 47 19.68 8.85 -2.88
CA PHE A 47 18.33 8.27 -2.84
C PHE A 47 18.32 6.91 -2.12
N GLY A 48 19.30 6.04 -2.40
CA GLY A 48 19.45 4.74 -1.74
C GLY A 48 19.52 4.87 -0.22
N ARG A 49 20.23 5.90 0.28
CA ARG A 49 20.34 6.20 1.72
C ARG A 49 19.02 6.61 2.34
N LEU A 50 18.20 7.36 1.61
CA LEU A 50 16.85 7.73 2.05
C LEU A 50 15.92 6.51 2.11
N VAL A 51 16.03 5.60 1.14
CA VAL A 51 15.30 4.31 1.17
C VAL A 51 15.71 3.49 2.40
N GLU A 52 17.01 3.38 2.70
CA GLU A 52 17.50 2.69 3.91
C GLU A 52 16.98 3.30 5.20
N GLU A 53 16.94 4.65 5.29
CA GLU A 53 16.35 5.35 6.44
C GLU A 53 14.88 4.97 6.62
N GLN A 54 14.10 4.94 5.55
CA GLN A 54 12.68 4.56 5.58
C GLN A 54 12.47 3.09 5.97
N ILE A 55 13.35 2.19 5.52
CA ILE A 55 13.33 0.77 5.94
C ILE A 55 13.58 0.66 7.46
N GLY A 56 14.48 1.49 8.01
CA GLY A 56 14.71 1.54 9.45
C GLY A 56 13.45 1.86 10.25
N TYR A 57 12.59 2.75 9.76
CA TYR A 57 11.30 3.06 10.44
C TYR A 57 10.31 1.90 10.44
N LEU A 58 10.40 0.97 9.48
CA LEU A 58 9.51 -0.21 9.46
C LEU A 58 9.70 -1.09 10.70
N GLU A 59 10.89 -1.13 11.32
CA GLU A 59 11.17 -1.93 12.52
C GLU A 59 10.30 -1.51 13.72
N GLU A 60 9.84 -0.25 13.74
CA GLU A 60 8.97 0.29 14.77
C GLU A 60 7.48 0.00 14.55
N LEU A 61 7.09 -0.47 13.37
CA LEU A 61 5.70 -0.78 13.07
C LEU A 61 5.19 -1.96 13.94
N ARG A 62 3.98 -1.82 14.40
CA ARG A 62 3.28 -2.83 15.21
C ARG A 62 1.88 -3.03 14.67
N PHE A 63 1.46 -4.29 14.58
CA PHE A 63 0.07 -4.61 14.30
C PHE A 63 -0.77 -4.30 15.54
N THR A 64 -1.64 -3.30 15.43
CA THR A 64 -2.39 -2.74 16.56
C THR A 64 -3.67 -3.53 16.88
N ASP A 65 -4.28 -3.27 18.04
CA ASP A 65 -5.55 -3.87 18.40
C ASP A 65 -6.71 -3.39 17.50
N GLU A 66 -6.64 -2.15 17.03
CA GLU A 66 -7.63 -1.58 16.11
C GLU A 66 -7.56 -2.24 14.74
N GLU A 67 -6.34 -2.42 14.19
CA GLU A 67 -6.11 -3.13 12.92
C GLU A 67 -6.60 -4.58 13.01
N GLU A 68 -6.32 -5.27 14.14
CA GLU A 68 -6.80 -6.62 14.39
C GLU A 68 -8.33 -6.67 14.43
N ALA A 69 -8.96 -5.77 15.17
CA ALA A 69 -10.43 -5.73 15.30
C ALA A 69 -11.11 -5.49 13.94
N PHE A 70 -10.58 -4.56 13.13
CA PHE A 70 -11.07 -4.33 11.78
C PHE A 70 -10.91 -5.58 10.91
N MET A 71 -9.72 -6.16 10.87
CA MET A 71 -9.45 -7.33 10.03
C MET A 71 -10.29 -8.53 10.45
N LYS A 72 -10.49 -8.79 11.74
CA LYS A 72 -11.37 -9.87 12.21
C LYS A 72 -12.82 -9.69 11.76
N ARG A 73 -13.30 -8.44 11.71
CA ARG A 73 -14.64 -8.12 11.26
C ARG A 73 -14.80 -8.27 9.74
N ARG A 74 -13.81 -7.81 8.96
CA ARG A 74 -13.89 -7.78 7.49
C ARG A 74 -13.31 -9.02 6.81
N CYS A 75 -12.31 -9.64 7.41
CA CYS A 75 -11.57 -10.77 6.87
C CYS A 75 -11.76 -12.02 7.75
N TYR A 76 -13.02 -12.40 8.01
CA TYR A 76 -13.41 -13.50 8.90
C TYR A 76 -12.82 -14.86 8.49
N TYR A 77 -12.38 -15.00 7.24
CA TYR A 77 -11.72 -16.19 6.70
C TYR A 77 -10.25 -16.32 7.12
N ILE A 78 -9.64 -15.27 7.69
CA ILE A 78 -8.27 -15.33 8.19
C ILE A 78 -8.30 -15.98 9.59
N PRO A 79 -7.51 -17.05 9.82
CA PRO A 79 -7.54 -17.77 11.08
C PRO A 79 -6.94 -16.97 12.23
N THR A 80 -7.47 -17.17 13.43
CA THR A 80 -7.06 -16.42 14.64
C THR A 80 -5.56 -16.52 14.95
N TRP A 81 -4.93 -17.69 14.71
CA TRP A 81 -3.50 -17.86 14.94
C TRP A 81 -2.63 -16.90 14.11
N PHE A 82 -3.12 -16.50 12.91
CA PHE A 82 -2.37 -15.56 12.10
C PHE A 82 -2.37 -14.13 12.69
N TYR A 83 -3.43 -13.71 13.33
CA TYR A 83 -3.45 -12.44 14.09
C TYR A 83 -2.45 -12.45 15.24
N ILE A 84 -2.31 -13.59 15.94
CA ILE A 84 -1.30 -13.78 16.99
C ILE A 84 0.11 -13.67 16.38
N TYR A 85 0.33 -14.30 15.23
CA TYR A 85 1.58 -14.19 14.48
C TYR A 85 1.88 -12.71 14.13
N LEU A 86 0.92 -11.96 13.58
CA LEU A 86 1.10 -10.54 13.23
C LEU A 86 1.41 -9.68 14.47
N LYS A 87 0.82 -9.93 15.61
CA LYS A 87 1.16 -9.22 16.87
C LYS A 87 2.62 -9.40 17.28
N GLY A 88 3.16 -10.58 17.06
CA GLY A 88 4.57 -10.88 17.32
C GLY A 88 5.52 -10.44 16.22
N PHE A 89 5.01 -10.13 15.03
CA PHE A 89 5.81 -9.82 13.86
C PHE A 89 6.60 -8.52 14.02
N ARG A 90 7.84 -8.52 13.52
CA ARG A 90 8.70 -7.33 13.44
C ARG A 90 9.42 -7.34 12.12
N PHE A 91 9.38 -6.22 11.40
CA PHE A 91 10.27 -6.03 10.26
C PHE A 91 11.71 -5.98 10.74
N LYS A 92 12.63 -6.45 9.90
CA LYS A 92 14.05 -6.42 10.19
C LYS A 92 14.79 -5.81 9.01
N ARG A 93 15.55 -4.77 9.30
CA ARG A 93 16.37 -4.08 8.31
C ARG A 93 17.38 -5.03 7.63
N GLU A 94 17.90 -6.00 8.36
CA GLU A 94 18.88 -6.98 7.87
C GLU A 94 18.41 -7.85 6.69
N TRP A 95 17.10 -7.92 6.45
CA TRP A 95 16.54 -8.62 5.29
C TRP A 95 16.75 -7.86 3.98
N VAL A 96 17.04 -6.56 4.04
CA VAL A 96 17.01 -5.68 2.86
C VAL A 96 18.40 -5.07 2.67
N LYS A 97 18.97 -5.33 1.49
CA LYS A 97 20.20 -4.69 1.03
C LYS A 97 19.82 -3.64 -0.01
N VAL A 98 20.27 -2.41 0.17
CA VAL A 98 20.05 -1.30 -0.75
C VAL A 98 21.41 -0.79 -1.24
N GLU A 99 21.57 -0.67 -2.54
CA GLU A 99 22.74 -0.08 -3.17
C GLU A 99 22.28 0.90 -4.25
N GLN A 100 22.96 2.01 -4.38
CA GLN A 100 22.83 2.92 -5.50
C GLN A 100 24.16 3.01 -6.22
N ASP A 101 24.18 2.71 -7.52
CA ASP A 101 25.41 2.75 -8.29
C ASP A 101 25.83 4.19 -8.68
N ALA A 102 26.98 4.31 -9.32
CA ALA A 102 27.54 5.59 -9.73
C ALA A 102 26.70 6.28 -10.84
N GLU A 103 25.95 5.51 -11.58
CA GLU A 103 25.04 5.96 -12.63
C GLU A 103 23.69 6.44 -12.07
N GLY A 104 23.43 6.15 -10.78
CA GLY A 104 22.20 6.55 -10.06
C GLY A 104 21.10 5.48 -10.07
N HIS A 105 21.37 4.26 -10.54
CA HIS A 105 20.37 3.18 -10.52
C HIS A 105 20.29 2.55 -9.11
N LEU A 106 19.09 2.13 -8.75
CA LEU A 106 18.79 1.56 -7.45
C LEU A 106 18.74 0.03 -7.53
N HIS A 107 19.55 -0.62 -6.72
CA HIS A 107 19.60 -2.07 -6.57
C HIS A 107 19.12 -2.45 -5.17
N ILE A 108 18.02 -3.23 -5.09
CA ILE A 108 17.50 -3.71 -3.81
C ILE A 108 17.37 -5.22 -3.88
N GLU A 109 17.94 -5.90 -2.89
CA GLU A 109 17.76 -7.33 -2.65
C GLU A 109 17.09 -7.53 -1.28
N ILE A 110 16.14 -8.45 -1.23
CA ILE A 110 15.45 -8.86 0.01
C ILE A 110 15.67 -10.36 0.14
N GLU A 111 16.21 -10.81 1.27
CA GLU A 111 16.44 -12.23 1.54
C GLU A 111 15.99 -12.60 2.95
N GLY A 112 15.27 -13.71 3.09
CA GLY A 112 14.79 -14.20 4.37
C GLY A 112 13.68 -15.23 4.23
N TYR A 113 13.03 -15.57 5.34
CA TYR A 113 11.87 -16.45 5.30
C TYR A 113 10.74 -15.80 4.48
N TRP A 114 10.15 -16.58 3.60
CA TRP A 114 9.17 -16.07 2.66
C TRP A 114 7.97 -15.39 3.34
N HIS A 115 7.44 -16.00 4.41
CA HIS A 115 6.30 -15.46 5.16
C HIS A 115 6.61 -14.10 5.83
N GLU A 116 7.87 -13.82 6.12
CA GLU A 116 8.31 -12.54 6.70
C GLU A 116 8.55 -11.50 5.61
N THR A 117 9.31 -11.86 4.58
CA THR A 117 9.76 -10.93 3.54
C THR A 117 8.69 -10.54 2.54
N VAL A 118 7.63 -11.38 2.37
CA VAL A 118 6.51 -11.09 1.47
C VAL A 118 5.76 -9.80 1.84
N LEU A 119 5.78 -9.39 3.11
CA LEU A 119 5.14 -8.17 3.61
C LEU A 119 5.90 -6.89 3.23
N LEU A 120 7.19 -7.00 2.88
CA LEU A 120 8.01 -5.83 2.51
C LEU A 120 7.69 -5.28 1.11
N GLU A 121 7.25 -6.11 0.17
CA GLU A 121 7.15 -5.72 -1.25
C GLU A 121 6.33 -4.44 -1.47
N VAL A 122 5.10 -4.40 -0.97
CA VAL A 122 4.21 -3.25 -1.18
C VAL A 122 4.73 -2.02 -0.47
N MET A 123 5.22 -2.18 0.77
CA MET A 123 5.76 -1.07 1.56
C MET A 123 6.99 -0.46 0.90
N LEU A 124 7.94 -1.28 0.43
CA LEU A 124 9.13 -0.78 -0.26
C LEU A 124 8.80 -0.06 -1.57
N LEU A 125 7.90 -0.62 -2.36
CA LEU A 125 7.47 0.04 -3.60
C LEU A 125 6.76 1.38 -3.33
N SER A 126 5.96 1.46 -2.27
CA SER A 126 5.33 2.71 -1.83
C SER A 126 6.37 3.74 -1.37
N ILE A 127 7.37 3.30 -0.59
CA ILE A 127 8.48 4.15 -0.12
C ILE A 127 9.24 4.73 -1.32
N ILE A 128 9.65 3.89 -2.27
CA ILE A 128 10.41 4.31 -3.46
C ILE A 128 9.58 5.30 -4.28
N SER A 129 8.31 4.99 -4.52
CA SER A 129 7.41 5.85 -5.30
C SER A 129 7.23 7.21 -4.64
N GLU A 130 6.92 7.25 -3.34
CA GLU A 130 6.67 8.51 -2.62
C GLU A 130 7.93 9.37 -2.47
N LEU A 131 9.10 8.74 -2.20
CA LEU A 131 10.39 9.44 -2.19
C LEU A 131 10.71 10.06 -3.56
N GLN A 132 10.52 9.31 -4.65
CA GLN A 132 10.77 9.80 -6.01
C GLN A 132 9.89 11.01 -6.32
N HIS A 133 8.60 10.96 -6.01
CA HIS A 133 7.67 12.07 -6.26
C HIS A 133 7.94 13.27 -5.36
N THR A 134 8.38 13.05 -4.13
CA THR A 134 8.80 14.11 -3.21
C THR A 134 10.03 14.84 -3.75
N LEU A 135 11.09 14.10 -4.11
CA LEU A 135 12.35 14.70 -4.54
C LEU A 135 12.29 15.32 -5.93
N SER A 136 11.40 14.85 -6.80
CA SER A 136 11.16 15.47 -8.10
C SER A 136 10.33 16.76 -8.04
N GLY A 137 9.84 17.17 -6.86
CA GLY A 137 8.94 18.31 -6.67
C GLY A 137 7.55 18.09 -7.29
N GLN A 138 7.21 16.86 -7.65
CA GLN A 138 5.91 16.57 -8.24
C GLN A 138 4.77 16.75 -7.24
N LEU A 139 5.00 16.43 -5.97
CA LEU A 139 3.99 16.59 -4.91
C LEU A 139 3.65 18.06 -4.64
N GLU A 140 4.60 18.98 -4.87
CA GLU A 140 4.37 20.42 -4.69
C GLU A 140 3.46 21.02 -5.77
N ARG A 141 3.30 20.30 -6.90
CA ARG A 141 2.49 20.75 -8.05
C ARG A 141 1.05 20.29 -8.02
N ILE A 142 0.71 19.39 -7.09
CA ILE A 142 -0.62 18.78 -7.01
C ILE A 142 -1.19 19.06 -5.63
N SER A 143 -2.25 19.87 -5.54
CA SER A 143 -2.97 20.04 -4.28
C SER A 143 -3.85 18.82 -3.99
N LEU A 144 -4.12 18.57 -2.69
CA LEU A 144 -5.06 17.51 -2.29
C LEU A 144 -6.45 17.72 -2.89
N ALA A 145 -6.90 18.99 -2.97
CA ALA A 145 -8.21 19.33 -3.54
C ALA A 145 -8.30 19.05 -5.04
N ASP A 146 -7.25 19.38 -5.81
CA ASP A 146 -7.20 19.11 -7.24
C ASP A 146 -7.17 17.60 -7.50
N TYR A 147 -6.39 16.85 -6.70
CA TYR A 147 -6.30 15.40 -6.83
C TYR A 147 -7.62 14.71 -6.46
N TYR A 148 -8.30 15.21 -5.42
CA TYR A 148 -9.65 14.77 -5.09
C TYR A 148 -10.61 15.00 -6.26
N THR A 149 -10.65 16.21 -6.81
CA THR A 149 -11.55 16.57 -7.92
C THR A 149 -11.30 15.68 -9.15
N LEU A 150 -10.04 15.49 -9.52
CA LEU A 150 -9.65 14.63 -10.63
C LEU A 150 -10.09 13.16 -10.40
N SER A 151 -9.90 12.67 -9.18
CA SER A 151 -10.28 11.31 -8.78
C SER A 151 -11.80 11.14 -8.76
N TYR A 152 -12.52 12.15 -8.26
CA TYR A 152 -13.98 12.16 -8.21
C TYR A 152 -14.59 12.15 -9.61
N ASP A 153 -14.11 12.99 -10.53
CA ASP A 153 -14.59 13.03 -11.91
C ASP A 153 -14.33 11.71 -12.63
N LYS A 154 -13.16 11.11 -12.40
CA LYS A 154 -12.82 9.78 -12.91
C LYS A 154 -13.76 8.72 -12.36
N ALA A 155 -13.96 8.71 -11.04
CA ALA A 155 -14.84 7.76 -10.36
C ALA A 155 -16.29 7.88 -10.88
N ARG A 156 -16.82 9.08 -10.97
CA ARG A 156 -18.17 9.32 -11.51
C ARG A 156 -18.37 8.78 -12.91
N ARG A 157 -17.41 8.97 -13.79
CA ARG A 157 -17.47 8.41 -15.16
C ARG A 157 -17.47 6.89 -15.17
N MET A 158 -16.61 6.26 -14.35
CA MET A 158 -16.50 4.81 -14.29
C MET A 158 -17.74 4.16 -13.66
N LEU A 159 -18.15 4.68 -12.50
CA LEU A 159 -19.28 4.17 -11.73
C LEU A 159 -20.62 4.45 -12.45
N GLY A 160 -20.77 5.65 -13.03
CA GLY A 160 -21.94 5.99 -13.83
C GLY A 160 -22.09 5.14 -15.10
N ALA A 161 -20.99 4.61 -15.65
CA ALA A 161 -21.01 3.64 -16.73
C ALA A 161 -21.31 2.19 -16.25
N GLY A 162 -21.62 2.00 -14.98
CA GLY A 162 -21.97 0.69 -14.41
C GLY A 162 -20.80 -0.20 -14.03
N LEU A 163 -19.57 0.34 -13.95
CA LEU A 163 -18.39 -0.44 -13.58
C LEU A 163 -18.32 -0.68 -12.07
N CYS A 164 -17.90 -1.89 -11.68
CA CYS A 164 -17.48 -2.20 -10.32
C CYS A 164 -15.95 -1.98 -10.22
N VAL A 165 -15.51 -1.05 -9.37
CA VAL A 165 -14.12 -0.59 -9.31
C VAL A 165 -13.62 -0.64 -7.88
N SER A 166 -12.48 -1.31 -7.64
CA SER A 166 -11.73 -1.21 -6.38
C SER A 166 -10.45 -0.39 -6.59
N GLU A 167 -10.07 0.41 -5.60
CA GLU A 167 -8.80 1.11 -5.61
C GLU A 167 -7.66 0.12 -5.33
N PHE A 168 -6.57 0.19 -6.09
CA PHE A 168 -5.43 -0.73 -6.01
C PHE A 168 -4.11 -0.02 -6.34
N GLY A 169 -3.91 1.17 -5.77
CA GLY A 169 -2.80 2.06 -6.12
C GLY A 169 -1.62 2.07 -5.17
N THR A 170 -1.66 1.35 -4.04
CA THR A 170 -0.69 1.49 -2.93
C THR A 170 0.77 1.48 -3.38
N ARG A 171 1.17 0.55 -4.21
CA ARG A 171 2.56 0.38 -4.66
C ARG A 171 3.11 1.50 -5.54
N ARG A 172 2.24 2.30 -6.14
CA ARG A 172 2.59 3.35 -7.11
C ARG A 172 1.97 4.69 -6.74
N ARG A 173 1.56 4.82 -5.48
CA ARG A 173 0.96 6.07 -5.01
C ARG A 173 1.97 7.21 -5.09
N LEU A 174 1.49 8.40 -5.37
CA LEU A 174 2.27 9.61 -5.29
C LEU A 174 2.64 9.93 -3.84
N SER A 175 1.65 9.84 -2.95
CA SER A 175 1.80 9.86 -1.49
C SER A 175 0.60 9.19 -0.84
N LEU A 176 0.73 8.82 0.44
CA LEU A 176 -0.40 8.29 1.23
C LEU A 176 -1.55 9.31 1.28
N ALA A 177 -1.25 10.59 1.45
CA ALA A 177 -2.26 11.64 1.51
C ALA A 177 -3.07 11.76 0.19
N LEU A 178 -2.41 11.64 -0.95
CA LEU A 178 -3.10 11.67 -2.25
C LEU A 178 -3.89 10.38 -2.50
N GLN A 179 -3.38 9.22 -2.12
CA GLN A 179 -4.15 7.97 -2.19
C GLN A 179 -5.40 8.03 -1.31
N ASP A 180 -5.28 8.60 -0.13
CA ASP A 180 -6.39 8.84 0.80
C ASP A 180 -7.50 9.70 0.16
N GLU A 181 -7.13 10.80 -0.49
CA GLU A 181 -8.07 11.64 -1.24
C GLU A 181 -8.73 10.89 -2.41
N ALA A 182 -7.99 10.04 -3.12
CA ALA A 182 -8.56 9.22 -4.18
C ALA A 182 -9.63 8.25 -3.64
N VAL A 183 -9.33 7.54 -2.54
CA VAL A 183 -10.30 6.63 -1.91
C VAL A 183 -11.55 7.38 -1.48
N ARG A 184 -11.40 8.53 -0.81
CA ARG A 184 -12.51 9.40 -0.40
C ARG A 184 -13.36 9.84 -1.59
N ALA A 185 -12.71 10.27 -2.66
CA ALA A 185 -13.38 10.70 -3.89
C ALA A 185 -14.22 9.59 -4.54
N PHE A 186 -13.73 8.35 -4.56
CA PHE A 186 -14.47 7.20 -5.07
C PHE A 186 -15.69 6.86 -4.19
N ILE A 187 -15.57 6.95 -2.86
CA ILE A 187 -16.69 6.76 -1.92
C ILE A 187 -17.77 7.80 -2.16
N ASP A 188 -17.38 9.06 -2.26
CA ASP A 188 -18.31 10.16 -2.47
C ASP A 188 -19.00 10.04 -3.84
N ALA A 189 -18.24 9.70 -4.89
CA ALA A 189 -18.80 9.49 -6.24
C ALA A 189 -19.79 8.31 -6.30
N ASP A 190 -19.51 7.20 -5.59
CA ASP A 190 -20.43 6.04 -5.51
C ASP A 190 -21.75 6.44 -4.83
N ARG A 191 -21.65 7.15 -3.70
CA ARG A 191 -22.83 7.68 -2.99
C ARG A 191 -23.67 8.60 -3.90
N ASP A 192 -23.01 9.55 -4.56
CA ASP A 192 -23.70 10.54 -5.38
C ASP A 192 -24.30 9.92 -6.64
N CYS A 193 -23.64 8.95 -7.28
CA CYS A 193 -24.21 8.19 -8.39
C CYS A 193 -25.47 7.41 -7.95
N ARG A 194 -25.44 6.75 -6.79
CA ARG A 194 -26.62 6.06 -6.23
C ARG A 194 -27.79 7.01 -6.00
N GLN A 195 -27.53 8.20 -5.44
CA GLN A 195 -28.57 9.19 -5.18
C GLN A 195 -29.19 9.74 -6.49
N GLN A 196 -28.37 9.95 -7.52
CA GLN A 196 -28.82 10.55 -8.77
C GLN A 196 -29.52 9.57 -9.72
N MET A 197 -29.03 8.33 -9.79
CA MET A 197 -29.51 7.33 -10.75
C MET A 197 -30.53 6.36 -10.13
N GLY A 198 -30.61 6.28 -8.79
CA GLY A 198 -31.55 5.38 -8.10
C GLY A 198 -31.39 3.93 -8.55
N ASP A 199 -32.50 3.30 -8.94
CA ASP A 199 -32.54 1.89 -9.37
C ASP A 199 -31.77 1.62 -10.69
N ASP A 200 -31.49 2.65 -11.47
CA ASP A 200 -30.71 2.55 -12.71
C ASP A 200 -29.20 2.45 -12.44
N TYR A 201 -28.75 2.74 -11.23
CA TYR A 201 -27.35 2.63 -10.87
C TYR A 201 -26.89 1.16 -10.81
N LYS A 202 -25.89 0.84 -11.62
CA LYS A 202 -25.30 -0.52 -11.70
C LYS A 202 -23.83 -0.56 -11.29
N GLY A 203 -23.21 0.61 -11.06
CA GLY A 203 -21.83 0.71 -10.60
C GLY A 203 -21.67 0.31 -9.14
N ALA A 204 -20.41 0.12 -8.70
CA ALA A 204 -20.09 -0.08 -7.31
C ALA A 204 -18.62 0.28 -7.01
N PHE A 205 -18.40 0.89 -5.86
CA PHE A 205 -17.08 1.01 -5.26
C PHE A 205 -17.04 0.19 -3.96
N PRO A 206 -16.60 -1.08 -3.98
CA PRO A 206 -16.54 -1.89 -2.77
C PRO A 206 -15.51 -1.38 -1.76
N GLY A 207 -14.36 -0.87 -2.23
CA GLY A 207 -13.31 -0.36 -1.35
C GLY A 207 -11.93 -0.30 -1.98
N THR A 208 -10.91 -0.45 -1.14
CA THR A 208 -9.49 -0.35 -1.52
C THR A 208 -8.72 -1.56 -1.03
N SER A 209 -7.74 -2.03 -1.81
CA SER A 209 -6.81 -3.09 -1.38
C SER A 209 -5.93 -2.69 -0.19
N ASN A 210 -5.74 -1.38 0.05
CA ASN A 210 -4.99 -0.87 1.19
C ASN A 210 -5.80 -1.05 2.47
N VAL A 211 -5.35 -1.95 3.35
CA VAL A 211 -6.11 -2.35 4.54
C VAL A 211 -6.27 -1.20 5.52
N TRP A 212 -5.26 -0.33 5.66
CA TRP A 212 -5.35 0.84 6.55
C TRP A 212 -6.39 1.86 6.05
N LEU A 213 -6.41 2.16 4.74
CA LEU A 213 -7.42 3.04 4.17
C LEU A 213 -8.82 2.42 4.22
N ALA A 214 -8.92 1.10 4.00
CA ALA A 214 -10.17 0.38 4.18
C ALA A 214 -10.70 0.47 5.61
N MET A 215 -9.81 0.37 6.61
CA MET A 215 -10.15 0.56 8.02
C MET A 215 -10.61 2.00 8.30
N LYS A 216 -9.88 2.99 7.80
CA LYS A 216 -10.19 4.41 7.98
C LYS A 216 -11.59 4.79 7.50
N TYR A 217 -12.03 4.21 6.40
CA TYR A 217 -13.32 4.51 5.77
C TYR A 217 -14.41 3.45 6.00
N ASP A 218 -14.09 2.41 6.75
CA ASP A 218 -14.94 1.22 7.00
C ASP A 218 -15.49 0.58 5.71
N VAL A 219 -14.67 0.55 4.65
CA VAL A 219 -14.97 -0.12 3.38
C VAL A 219 -14.35 -1.51 3.29
N VAL A 220 -14.60 -2.23 2.21
CA VAL A 220 -14.02 -3.58 1.99
C VAL A 220 -12.54 -3.45 1.63
N PRO A 221 -11.62 -4.18 2.32
CA PRO A 221 -10.22 -4.24 1.95
C PRO A 221 -9.98 -5.22 0.79
#